data_a832d96fa35fd9a7a9d79571c4e03a33
#
_entry.id   a832d96fa35fd9a7a9d79571c4e03a33
#
_cell.length_a   1.000
_cell.length_b   1.000
_cell.length_c   1.000
_cell.angle_alpha   90.00
_cell.angle_beta   90.00
_cell.angle_gamma   90.00
#
_symmetry.space_group_name_H-M   'P 1'
#
loop_
_entity.id
_entity.type
_entity.pdbx_description
1 polymer ?
#
loop_
_entity_poly.entity_id
_entity_poly.type
_entity_poly.pdbx_seq_one_letter_code
_entity_poly.pdbx_strand_id
1 'polypeptide(L)'
;MRKRRKPSSGRRPSSHESRASYTAHGAARLHAALRAMTEEAGSARSNLSGFLTGEFLHEHGEETPLLTGDAAFQPHISSMGNVSGYGAVRPAPTVPMDDASQHVWPEMCTLAKFTVPICATHLLELSLSVVSVLSLGHLGTVELASASLAGITANVTGFSVISGLVSALDTLLPASYTRQPHLMGLWTQRVGLMVFAVLPLIFVLWLNAERGLILLGQDPDIAYNARQFLMVLSFGLPGVAIFELCRRFLQAQGMMHAPTVVLIIVSPLNAVANFFLVWGPERYRIGFLGAPMASALSMWLMAALCAVQCAVACRDTWGGFSRDVWDPAALRTCVSLGSAGLISLASEWWAWEIVGLVTAALGTRALASQSVLLVLSSVTYQIPFAAAVAASVRVGNLLGAMHASSARTASYAAVVLSIVVGVFNSSVVFGTRNYLGYLFSSDKDVVRMVASVLPIMALFQCADCVSGIVGGILRGCGRQSLSAMINVTAYYVIGLPVSLLLAFGPWHLGLAGLWWGLTTALAYSTVLSLWYVYNMDWDSVMQKVHRTMRASVM
;
A
#
# COMPACT_ATOMS: atom_id res chain seq x y z
N MET A 1 20.60 78.97 -12.29
CA MET A 1 20.90 78.41 -10.95
C MET A 1 19.74 77.58 -10.48
N ARG A 2 19.84 76.24 -10.57
CA ARG A 2 18.89 75.23 -9.93
C ARG A 2 19.72 74.03 -9.52
N LYS A 3 19.94 73.87 -8.22
CA LYS A 3 20.65 72.73 -7.60
C LYS A 3 19.85 71.45 -7.75
N ARG A 4 20.42 70.45 -8.41
CA ARG A 4 19.94 69.06 -8.40
C ARG A 4 20.32 68.39 -7.07
N ARG A 5 19.35 67.92 -6.31
CA ARG A 5 19.54 67.03 -5.14
C ARG A 5 19.76 65.59 -5.66
N LYS A 6 20.80 64.92 -5.17
CA LYS A 6 21.04 63.49 -5.33
C LYS A 6 20.09 62.72 -4.44
N PRO A 7 19.55 61.55 -4.88
CA PRO A 7 18.82 60.66 -4.00
C PRO A 7 19.78 59.81 -3.15
N SER A 8 19.41 59.60 -1.88
CA SER A 8 20.11 58.81 -0.88
C SER A 8 20.05 57.31 -1.22
N SER A 9 21.20 56.65 -1.13
CA SER A 9 21.36 55.20 -1.31
C SER A 9 20.68 54.44 -0.16
N GLY A 10 19.51 53.81 -0.42
CA GLY A 10 18.93 52.84 0.46
C GLY A 10 19.75 51.53 0.41
N ARG A 11 20.31 51.12 1.53
CA ARG A 11 20.94 49.80 1.70
C ARG A 11 19.89 48.71 1.50
N ARG A 12 20.12 47.81 0.54
CA ARG A 12 19.39 46.55 0.45
C ARG A 12 19.83 45.65 1.61
N PRO A 13 18.91 45.00 2.35
CA PRO A 13 19.29 44.04 3.38
C PRO A 13 20.03 42.85 2.74
N SER A 14 21.04 42.35 3.41
CA SER A 14 21.87 41.24 2.97
C SER A 14 21.07 39.93 2.93
N SER A 15 21.37 39.08 1.95
CA SER A 15 20.71 37.78 1.70
C SER A 15 20.74 36.79 2.88
N HIS A 16 21.51 37.09 3.92
CA HIS A 16 21.59 36.28 5.15
C HIS A 16 20.46 36.59 6.14
N GLU A 17 19.95 37.80 6.23
CA GLU A 17 18.86 38.15 7.16
C GLU A 17 17.49 37.64 6.66
N SER A 18 17.26 37.60 5.37
CA SER A 18 16.03 37.05 4.81
C SER A 18 15.91 35.52 5.02
N ARG A 19 17.01 34.77 4.95
CA ARG A 19 17.03 33.33 5.21
C ARG A 19 16.76 32.98 6.68
N ALA A 20 17.29 33.75 7.63
CA ALA A 20 17.05 33.54 9.06
C ALA A 20 15.56 33.77 9.45
N SER A 21 14.90 34.73 8.81
CA SER A 21 13.48 35.02 9.04
C SER A 21 12.57 33.91 8.49
N TYR A 22 12.89 33.32 7.35
CA TYR A 22 12.09 32.21 6.77
C TYR A 22 12.18 30.93 7.60
N THR A 23 13.36 30.60 8.15
CA THR A 23 13.53 29.41 9.01
C THR A 23 12.84 29.57 10.36
N ALA A 24 12.83 30.76 10.94
CA ALA A 24 12.14 31.04 12.21
C ALA A 24 10.61 30.96 12.06
N HIS A 25 10.04 31.43 10.94
CA HIS A 25 8.60 31.32 10.67
C HIS A 25 8.16 29.88 10.38
N GLY A 26 9.00 29.08 9.70
CA GLY A 26 8.75 27.67 9.45
C GLY A 26 8.73 26.84 10.75
N ALA A 27 9.70 27.10 11.63
CA ALA A 27 9.78 26.43 12.93
C ALA A 27 8.61 26.78 13.86
N ALA A 28 8.18 28.05 13.87
CA ALA A 28 7.02 28.48 14.67
C ALA A 28 5.70 27.84 14.19
N ARG A 29 5.52 27.70 12.88
CA ARG A 29 4.33 27.02 12.31
C ARG A 29 4.34 25.51 12.56
N LEU A 30 5.51 24.86 12.52
CA LEU A 30 5.65 23.45 12.87
C LEU A 30 5.32 23.20 14.36
N HIS A 31 5.79 24.09 15.25
CA HIS A 31 5.45 24.03 16.68
C HIS A 31 3.96 24.24 16.96
N ALA A 32 3.28 25.10 16.20
CA ALA A 32 1.84 25.29 16.32
C ALA A 32 1.06 24.06 15.81
N ALA A 33 1.48 23.46 14.70
CA ALA A 33 0.88 22.23 14.17
C ALA A 33 1.09 21.03 15.12
N LEU A 34 2.27 20.91 15.73
CA LEU A 34 2.56 19.85 16.72
C LEU A 34 1.73 20.02 18.01
N ARG A 35 1.46 21.26 18.46
CA ARG A 35 0.57 21.51 19.61
C ARG A 35 -0.87 21.12 19.29
N ALA A 36 -1.38 21.45 18.11
CA ALA A 36 -2.71 21.04 17.68
C ALA A 36 -2.85 19.51 17.62
N MET A 37 -1.84 18.80 17.09
CA MET A 37 -1.82 17.32 17.06
C MET A 37 -1.75 16.70 18.46
N THR A 38 -1.07 17.32 19.44
CA THR A 38 -1.02 16.82 20.83
C THR A 38 -2.33 17.05 21.59
N GLU A 39 -3.07 18.10 21.29
CA GLU A 39 -4.41 18.35 21.87
C GLU A 39 -5.45 17.38 21.28
N GLU A 40 -5.41 17.09 19.98
CA GLU A 40 -6.27 16.06 19.37
C GLU A 40 -5.92 14.64 19.85
N ALA A 41 -4.65 14.33 20.07
CA ALA A 41 -4.22 13.05 20.64
C ALA A 41 -4.70 12.87 22.09
N GLY A 42 -4.85 13.96 22.86
CA GLY A 42 -5.45 13.94 24.20
C GLY A 42 -6.92 13.55 24.18
N SER A 43 -7.69 14.05 23.21
CA SER A 43 -9.09 13.70 23.00
C SER A 43 -9.26 12.25 22.49
N ALA A 44 -8.36 11.78 21.62
CA ALA A 44 -8.36 10.40 21.14
C ALA A 44 -8.04 9.39 22.27
N ARG A 45 -7.25 9.80 23.27
CA ARG A 45 -6.89 8.95 24.42
C ARG A 45 -8.08 8.63 25.32
N SER A 46 -9.03 9.56 25.51
CA SER A 46 -10.26 9.32 26.28
C SER A 46 -11.21 8.36 25.56
N ASN A 47 -11.28 8.41 24.23
CA ASN A 47 -12.08 7.50 23.43
C ASN A 47 -11.45 6.10 23.29
N LEU A 48 -10.10 6.01 23.35
CA LEU A 48 -9.37 4.74 23.28
C LEU A 48 -9.46 3.94 24.59
N SER A 49 -9.57 4.60 25.74
CA SER A 49 -9.76 3.93 27.04
C SER A 49 -11.09 3.20 27.11
N GLY A 50 -12.18 3.78 26.56
CA GLY A 50 -13.50 3.12 26.45
C GLY A 50 -13.49 1.91 25.50
N PHE A 51 -12.64 1.94 24.46
CA PHE A 51 -12.52 0.85 23.50
C PHE A 51 -11.66 -0.32 24.02
N LEU A 52 -10.72 -0.06 24.93
CA LEU A 52 -9.83 -1.06 25.53
C LEU A 52 -10.45 -1.79 26.74
N THR A 53 -11.49 -1.22 27.36
CA THR A 53 -12.15 -1.81 28.54
C THR A 53 -13.26 -2.82 28.21
N GLY A 54 -13.50 -3.14 26.96
CA GLY A 54 -14.34 -4.28 26.58
C GLY A 54 -15.87 -4.11 26.78
N GLU A 55 -16.36 -2.90 27.05
CA GLU A 55 -17.79 -2.65 27.30
C GLU A 55 -18.73 -2.81 26.10
N PHE A 56 -18.21 -3.10 24.92
CA PHE A 56 -19.00 -3.34 23.68
C PHE A 56 -19.26 -4.82 23.35
N LEU A 57 -18.99 -5.76 24.28
CA LEU A 57 -19.15 -7.19 24.04
C LEU A 57 -20.28 -7.86 24.87
N HIS A 58 -21.08 -7.09 25.58
CA HIS A 58 -22.20 -7.63 26.35
C HIS A 58 -23.52 -7.06 25.89
N GLU A 59 -24.07 -7.61 24.80
CA GLU A 59 -25.53 -7.70 24.60
C GLU A 59 -25.82 -8.78 23.55
N HIS A 60 -26.65 -9.74 23.98
CA HIS A 60 -27.20 -10.93 23.35
C HIS A 60 -26.43 -12.25 23.59
N GLY A 61 -26.54 -12.72 24.84
CA GLY A 61 -26.40 -14.12 25.18
C GLY A 61 -27.78 -14.78 25.15
N GLU A 62 -28.04 -15.64 24.18
CA GLU A 62 -29.02 -16.72 24.30
C GLU A 62 -28.26 -18.05 24.28
N GLU A 63 -28.25 -18.68 25.43
CA GLU A 63 -27.79 -20.05 25.63
C GLU A 63 -28.78 -21.02 24.99
N THR A 64 -28.30 -21.86 24.07
CA THR A 64 -28.98 -23.09 23.67
C THR A 64 -28.09 -24.30 23.96
N PRO A 65 -28.67 -25.42 24.47
CA PRO A 65 -27.91 -26.46 25.14
C PRO A 65 -27.12 -27.35 24.16
N LEU A 66 -25.98 -27.80 24.67
CA LEU A 66 -25.10 -28.82 24.08
C LEU A 66 -25.84 -30.14 23.89
N LEU A 67 -26.03 -30.57 22.64
CA LEU A 67 -26.33 -31.96 22.29
C LEU A 67 -25.05 -32.66 21.88
N THR A 68 -24.58 -33.54 22.73
CA THR A 68 -23.60 -34.59 22.43
C THR A 68 -24.26 -35.66 21.53
N GLY A 69 -23.64 -35.98 20.41
CA GLY A 69 -24.06 -37.06 19.56
C GLY A 69 -23.26 -37.17 18.27
N ASP A 70 -22.36 -38.13 18.21
CA ASP A 70 -21.68 -38.56 16.99
C ASP A 70 -22.71 -38.97 15.93
N ALA A 71 -22.81 -38.21 14.87
CA ALA A 71 -23.50 -38.64 13.65
C ALA A 71 -22.72 -38.09 12.44
N ALA A 72 -22.19 -39.01 11.67
CA ALA A 72 -21.57 -38.74 10.38
C ALA A 72 -22.51 -37.90 9.49
N PHE A 73 -22.10 -36.68 9.19
CA PHE A 73 -22.87 -35.75 8.37
C PHE A 73 -22.73 -36.13 6.89
N GLN A 74 -23.71 -36.87 6.38
CA GLN A 74 -23.94 -36.97 4.94
C GLN A 74 -24.71 -35.73 4.48
N PRO A 75 -24.25 -34.99 3.45
CA PRO A 75 -25.01 -33.86 2.93
C PRO A 75 -26.23 -34.36 2.15
N HIS A 76 -27.43 -34.16 2.69
CA HIS A 76 -28.66 -34.25 1.93
C HIS A 76 -28.73 -33.12 0.90
N ILE A 77 -28.41 -33.46 -0.36
CA ILE A 77 -28.73 -32.63 -1.52
C ILE A 77 -30.15 -32.96 -1.94
N SER A 78 -31.13 -32.30 -1.34
CA SER A 78 -32.47 -32.25 -1.91
C SER A 78 -33.20 -31.00 -1.47
N SER A 79 -33.71 -30.26 -2.48
CA SER A 79 -34.57 -29.07 -2.42
C SER A 79 -33.93 -27.71 -2.06
N MET A 80 -33.14 -27.18 -2.96
CA MET A 80 -33.14 -25.74 -3.19
C MET A 80 -33.70 -25.47 -4.58
N GLY A 81 -34.77 -24.64 -4.61
CA GLY A 81 -35.50 -24.28 -5.80
C GLY A 81 -34.59 -23.68 -6.89
N ASN A 82 -34.99 -24.00 -8.14
CA ASN A 82 -34.39 -23.45 -9.36
C ASN A 82 -34.25 -21.92 -9.30
N VAL A 83 -33.04 -21.45 -9.00
CA VAL A 83 -32.61 -20.10 -9.36
C VAL A 83 -32.17 -20.20 -10.82
N SER A 84 -33.10 -19.95 -11.72
CA SER A 84 -32.86 -19.94 -13.16
C SER A 84 -31.89 -18.81 -13.51
N GLY A 85 -30.67 -19.16 -13.91
CA GLY A 85 -29.71 -18.21 -14.47
C GLY A 85 -28.24 -18.58 -14.36
N TYR A 86 -27.86 -19.46 -13.46
CA TYR A 86 -26.48 -19.92 -13.36
C TYR A 86 -26.30 -21.28 -14.03
N GLY A 87 -25.44 -21.34 -15.05
CA GLY A 87 -25.05 -22.59 -15.70
C GLY A 87 -24.55 -23.61 -14.68
N ALA A 88 -24.59 -24.90 -15.06
CA ALA A 88 -24.24 -26.03 -14.19
C ALA A 88 -22.99 -25.72 -13.35
N VAL A 89 -23.18 -25.69 -12.02
CA VAL A 89 -22.10 -25.42 -11.06
C VAL A 89 -21.06 -26.53 -11.20
N ARG A 90 -19.91 -26.22 -11.79
CA ARG A 90 -18.75 -27.10 -11.75
C ARG A 90 -18.34 -27.28 -10.28
N PRO A 91 -17.92 -28.50 -9.86
CA PRO A 91 -17.38 -28.70 -8.52
C PRO A 91 -16.24 -27.70 -8.28
N ALA A 92 -16.20 -27.13 -7.07
CA ALA A 92 -15.13 -26.22 -6.68
C ALA A 92 -13.77 -26.86 -7.01
N PRO A 93 -12.82 -26.09 -7.57
CA PRO A 93 -11.51 -26.64 -7.87
C PRO A 93 -10.91 -27.20 -6.59
N THR A 94 -10.60 -28.48 -6.60
CA THR A 94 -9.87 -29.10 -5.50
C THR A 94 -8.50 -28.42 -5.44
N VAL A 95 -8.27 -27.62 -4.39
CA VAL A 95 -6.90 -27.20 -4.06
C VAL A 95 -6.13 -28.51 -3.90
N PRO A 96 -5.05 -28.75 -4.69
CA PRO A 96 -4.29 -29.97 -4.55
C PRO A 96 -3.88 -30.10 -3.08
N MET A 97 -4.50 -31.04 -2.38
CA MET A 97 -4.13 -31.43 -1.03
C MET A 97 -3.03 -32.48 -1.19
N ASP A 98 -1.87 -32.02 -1.69
CA ASP A 98 -0.67 -32.82 -1.55
C ASP A 98 -0.37 -32.93 -0.06
N ASP A 99 0.15 -34.07 0.41
CA ASP A 99 0.71 -34.24 1.77
C ASP A 99 1.68 -33.10 2.13
N ALA A 100 2.17 -32.40 1.12
CA ALA A 100 2.93 -31.16 1.20
C ALA A 100 2.30 -30.05 2.06
N SER A 101 0.96 -29.92 2.07
CA SER A 101 0.27 -28.88 2.85
C SER A 101 0.32 -29.08 4.38
N GLN A 102 0.81 -30.24 4.84
CA GLN A 102 1.03 -30.54 6.26
C GLN A 102 2.46 -30.19 6.73
N HIS A 103 3.38 -29.91 5.80
CA HIS A 103 4.78 -29.64 6.11
C HIS A 103 5.19 -28.20 5.73
N VAL A 104 5.97 -27.55 6.60
CA VAL A 104 6.41 -26.15 6.43
C VAL A 104 7.26 -25.96 5.17
N TRP A 105 8.16 -26.89 4.85
CA TRP A 105 9.08 -26.74 3.72
C TRP A 105 8.40 -26.72 2.35
N PRO A 106 7.52 -27.65 1.99
CA PRO A 106 6.78 -27.59 0.73
C PRO A 106 5.88 -26.37 0.60
N GLU A 107 5.24 -25.93 1.69
CA GLU A 107 4.45 -24.69 1.69
C GLU A 107 5.33 -23.46 1.47
N MET A 108 6.53 -23.41 2.06
CA MET A 108 7.48 -22.34 1.82
C MET A 108 7.93 -22.28 0.35
N CYS A 109 8.17 -23.44 -0.28
CA CYS A 109 8.49 -23.53 -1.70
C CYS A 109 7.32 -23.03 -2.58
N THR A 110 6.09 -23.35 -2.21
CA THR A 110 4.88 -22.89 -2.90
C THR A 110 4.73 -21.37 -2.80
N LEU A 111 4.91 -20.81 -1.61
CA LEU A 111 4.89 -19.36 -1.39
C LEU A 111 6.00 -18.65 -2.16
N ALA A 112 7.21 -19.21 -2.19
CA ALA A 112 8.32 -18.66 -2.96
C ALA A 112 8.02 -18.66 -4.48
N LYS A 113 7.43 -19.73 -5.01
CA LYS A 113 6.98 -19.80 -6.42
C LYS A 113 5.93 -18.73 -6.75
N PHE A 114 5.02 -18.43 -5.84
CA PHE A 114 4.03 -17.37 -6.03
C PHE A 114 4.67 -15.97 -5.90
N THR A 115 5.63 -15.81 -5.00
CA THR A 115 6.30 -14.53 -4.75
C THR A 115 7.07 -14.03 -5.98
N VAL A 116 7.76 -14.90 -6.71
CA VAL A 116 8.61 -14.49 -7.85
C VAL A 116 7.85 -13.71 -8.92
N PRO A 117 6.74 -14.20 -9.52
CA PRO A 117 6.03 -13.45 -10.54
C PRO A 117 5.37 -12.17 -9.97
N ILE A 118 4.90 -12.19 -8.73
CA ILE A 118 4.31 -11.00 -8.10
C ILE A 118 5.40 -9.93 -7.91
N CYS A 119 6.59 -10.32 -7.44
CA CYS A 119 7.72 -9.40 -7.30
C CYS A 119 8.13 -8.79 -8.65
N ALA A 120 8.19 -9.60 -9.72
CA ALA A 120 8.44 -9.11 -11.06
C ALA A 120 7.37 -8.11 -11.51
N THR A 121 6.09 -8.34 -11.21
CA THR A 121 5.00 -7.40 -11.46
C THR A 121 5.28 -6.04 -10.81
N HIS A 122 5.58 -6.01 -9.51
CA HIS A 122 5.81 -4.77 -8.78
C HIS A 122 7.10 -4.04 -9.21
N LEU A 123 8.16 -4.76 -9.55
CA LEU A 123 9.37 -4.14 -10.11
C LEU A 123 9.11 -3.50 -11.49
N LEU A 124 8.28 -4.12 -12.32
CA LEU A 124 7.86 -3.54 -13.59
C LEU A 124 6.94 -2.34 -13.40
N GLU A 125 6.02 -2.35 -12.42
CA GLU A 125 5.23 -1.17 -12.03
C GLU A 125 6.15 -0.01 -11.58
N LEU A 126 7.15 -0.30 -10.75
CA LEU A 126 8.12 0.70 -10.33
C LEU A 126 8.87 1.31 -11.52
N SER A 127 9.20 0.50 -12.53
CA SER A 127 9.88 0.99 -13.74
C SER A 127 9.08 2.03 -14.52
N LEU A 128 7.73 1.96 -14.51
CA LEU A 128 6.87 2.96 -15.15
C LEU A 128 7.08 4.36 -14.54
N SER A 129 7.15 4.42 -13.21
CA SER A 129 7.39 5.68 -12.49
C SER A 129 8.82 6.19 -12.71
N VAL A 130 9.81 5.29 -12.69
CA VAL A 130 11.22 5.64 -12.90
C VAL A 130 11.44 6.24 -14.28
N VAL A 131 10.84 5.68 -15.33
CA VAL A 131 10.93 6.22 -16.70
C VAL A 131 10.38 7.63 -16.79
N SER A 132 9.23 7.90 -16.15
CA SER A 132 8.64 9.23 -16.12
C SER A 132 9.53 10.25 -15.40
N VAL A 133 10.10 9.88 -14.24
CA VAL A 133 11.02 10.74 -13.47
C VAL A 133 12.31 11.01 -14.27
N LEU A 134 12.90 10.01 -14.92
CA LEU A 134 14.07 10.17 -15.77
C LEU A 134 13.79 11.11 -16.95
N SER A 135 12.65 10.93 -17.62
CA SER A 135 12.24 11.80 -18.74
C SER A 135 12.12 13.26 -18.30
N LEU A 136 11.50 13.53 -17.15
CA LEU A 136 11.26 14.87 -16.64
C LEU A 136 12.52 15.50 -16.04
N GLY A 137 13.41 14.71 -15.45
CA GLY A 137 14.67 15.20 -14.90
C GLY A 137 15.60 15.86 -15.93
N HIS A 138 15.45 15.52 -17.21
CA HIS A 138 16.19 16.14 -18.30
C HIS A 138 15.50 17.40 -18.87
N LEU A 139 14.22 17.68 -18.53
CA LEU A 139 13.52 18.89 -18.95
C LEU A 139 13.91 20.11 -18.13
N GLY A 140 13.95 19.96 -16.79
CA GLY A 140 14.29 21.04 -15.89
C GLY A 140 14.08 20.67 -14.42
N THR A 141 14.64 21.51 -13.54
CA THR A 141 14.54 21.30 -12.09
C THR A 141 13.15 21.59 -11.55
N VAL A 142 12.43 22.54 -12.13
CA VAL A 142 11.05 22.91 -11.74
C VAL A 142 10.09 21.79 -12.15
N GLU A 143 10.24 21.26 -13.36
CA GLU A 143 9.45 20.15 -13.88
C GLU A 143 9.64 18.90 -13.04
N LEU A 144 10.88 18.56 -12.69
CA LEU A 144 11.18 17.41 -11.84
C LEU A 144 10.60 17.59 -10.43
N ALA A 145 10.75 18.76 -9.82
CA ALA A 145 10.20 19.06 -8.50
C ALA A 145 8.67 18.99 -8.51
N SER A 146 8.03 19.54 -9.55
CA SER A 146 6.57 19.51 -9.72
C SER A 146 6.04 18.09 -9.90
N ALA A 147 6.72 17.27 -10.70
CA ALA A 147 6.35 15.87 -10.91
C ALA A 147 6.54 15.04 -9.64
N SER A 148 7.61 15.28 -8.88
CA SER A 148 7.85 14.61 -7.60
C SER A 148 6.76 14.96 -6.58
N LEU A 149 6.38 16.24 -6.47
CA LEU A 149 5.31 16.70 -5.59
C LEU A 149 3.95 16.12 -6.01
N ALA A 150 3.67 16.07 -7.32
CA ALA A 150 2.48 15.43 -7.86
C ALA A 150 2.46 13.92 -7.57
N GLY A 151 3.60 13.24 -7.71
CA GLY A 151 3.75 11.81 -7.40
C GLY A 151 3.45 11.48 -5.93
N ILE A 152 4.01 12.26 -4.99
CA ILE A 152 3.73 12.16 -3.55
C ILE A 152 2.22 12.34 -3.31
N THR A 153 1.65 13.42 -3.85
CA THR A 153 0.22 13.71 -3.71
C THR A 153 -0.65 12.59 -4.27
N ALA A 154 -0.28 12.04 -5.44
CA ALA A 154 -0.98 10.92 -6.07
C ALA A 154 -0.91 9.64 -5.23
N ASN A 155 0.24 9.33 -4.66
CA ASN A 155 0.43 8.16 -3.78
C ASN A 155 -0.42 8.27 -2.52
N VAL A 156 -0.38 9.42 -1.83
CA VAL A 156 -1.08 9.64 -0.56
C VAL A 156 -2.59 9.70 -0.74
N THR A 157 -3.08 10.39 -1.76
CA THR A 157 -4.51 10.73 -1.88
C THR A 157 -5.27 9.90 -2.92
N GLY A 158 -4.57 9.18 -3.80
CA GLY A 158 -5.13 8.39 -4.88
C GLY A 158 -4.80 6.90 -4.78
N PHE A 159 -3.55 6.54 -5.04
CA PHE A 159 -3.16 5.13 -5.17
C PHE A 159 -3.27 4.35 -3.85
N SER A 160 -2.89 4.95 -2.71
CA SER A 160 -3.07 4.32 -1.39
C SER A 160 -4.54 4.08 -1.07
N VAL A 161 -5.42 5.00 -1.47
CA VAL A 161 -6.86 4.87 -1.25
C VAL A 161 -7.44 3.73 -2.09
N ILE A 162 -7.12 3.69 -3.39
CA ILE A 162 -7.58 2.62 -4.29
C ILE A 162 -7.06 1.26 -3.80
N SER A 163 -5.75 1.13 -3.57
CA SER A 163 -5.13 -0.14 -3.16
C SER A 163 -5.63 -0.60 -1.79
N GLY A 164 -5.83 0.34 -0.85
CA GLY A 164 -6.38 0.06 0.47
C GLY A 164 -7.82 -0.48 0.40
N LEU A 165 -8.70 0.15 -0.37
CA LEU A 165 -10.07 -0.31 -0.56
C LEU A 165 -10.13 -1.67 -1.28
N VAL A 166 -9.33 -1.84 -2.35
CA VAL A 166 -9.25 -3.09 -3.10
C VAL A 166 -8.72 -4.24 -2.25
N SER A 167 -7.95 -3.98 -1.19
CA SER A 167 -7.43 -5.01 -0.28
C SER A 167 -8.53 -5.84 0.41
N ALA A 168 -9.80 -5.39 0.41
CA ALA A 168 -10.94 -6.21 0.81
C ALA A 168 -11.01 -7.52 0.00
N LEU A 169 -10.60 -7.49 -1.26
CA LEU A 169 -10.56 -8.66 -2.13
C LEU A 169 -9.50 -9.69 -1.70
N ASP A 170 -8.45 -9.29 -0.98
CA ASP A 170 -7.43 -10.19 -0.47
C ASP A 170 -7.99 -11.21 0.55
N THR A 171 -9.13 -10.88 1.18
CA THR A 171 -9.89 -11.79 2.05
C THR A 171 -10.98 -12.51 1.28
N LEU A 172 -11.78 -11.76 0.51
CA LEU A 172 -13.03 -12.24 -0.06
C LEU A 172 -12.81 -13.18 -1.25
N LEU A 173 -11.87 -12.87 -2.14
CA LEU A 173 -11.68 -13.67 -3.35
C LEU A 173 -11.03 -15.03 -3.10
N PRO A 174 -9.93 -15.16 -2.33
CA PRO A 174 -9.34 -16.47 -2.08
C PRO A 174 -10.30 -17.42 -1.37
N ALA A 175 -11.03 -16.93 -0.35
CA ALA A 175 -12.02 -17.73 0.36
C ALA A 175 -13.21 -18.13 -0.54
N SER A 176 -13.65 -17.24 -1.44
CA SER A 176 -14.71 -17.53 -2.41
C SER A 176 -14.26 -18.52 -3.47
N TYR A 177 -13.03 -18.43 -3.95
CA TYR A 177 -12.49 -19.29 -5.01
C TYR A 177 -12.61 -20.77 -4.66
N THR A 178 -12.28 -21.14 -3.44
CA THR A 178 -12.29 -22.53 -2.98
C THR A 178 -13.66 -22.99 -2.49
N ARG A 179 -14.55 -22.08 -2.09
CA ARG A 179 -15.85 -22.41 -1.52
C ARG A 179 -17.02 -22.20 -2.48
N GLN A 180 -17.07 -21.05 -3.13
CA GLN A 180 -18.16 -20.58 -3.99
C GLN A 180 -17.60 -19.80 -5.17
N PRO A 181 -16.93 -20.44 -6.14
CA PRO A 181 -16.20 -19.77 -7.22
C PRO A 181 -17.06 -18.80 -8.02
N HIS A 182 -18.36 -19.09 -8.19
CA HIS A 182 -19.32 -18.26 -8.92
C HIS A 182 -19.58 -16.89 -8.24
N LEU A 183 -19.28 -16.73 -6.95
CA LEU A 183 -19.42 -15.45 -6.25
C LEU A 183 -18.22 -14.54 -6.40
N MET A 184 -17.09 -15.01 -6.95
CA MET A 184 -15.90 -14.19 -7.09
C MET A 184 -16.15 -12.93 -7.91
N GLY A 185 -16.84 -13.06 -9.05
CA GLY A 185 -17.21 -11.92 -9.87
C GLY A 185 -18.11 -10.93 -9.13
N LEU A 186 -19.06 -11.44 -8.35
CA LEU A 186 -19.97 -10.60 -7.56
C LEU A 186 -19.22 -9.79 -6.48
N TRP A 187 -18.27 -10.41 -5.76
CA TRP A 187 -17.43 -9.70 -4.80
C TRP A 187 -16.55 -8.65 -5.48
N THR A 188 -15.98 -8.97 -6.64
CA THR A 188 -15.18 -8.02 -7.42
C THR A 188 -16.03 -6.82 -7.85
N GLN A 189 -17.27 -7.04 -8.29
CA GLN A 189 -18.21 -5.97 -8.67
C GLN A 189 -18.58 -5.09 -7.46
N ARG A 190 -18.85 -5.67 -6.27
CA ARG A 190 -19.17 -4.93 -5.04
C ARG A 190 -18.00 -4.03 -4.60
N VAL A 191 -16.79 -4.56 -4.55
CA VAL A 191 -15.61 -3.75 -4.23
C VAL A 191 -15.32 -2.75 -5.34
N GLY A 192 -15.52 -3.11 -6.59
CA GLY A 192 -15.45 -2.18 -7.72
C GLY A 192 -16.41 -1.00 -7.55
N LEU A 193 -17.67 -1.25 -7.19
CA LEU A 193 -18.65 -0.20 -6.91
C LEU A 193 -18.17 0.76 -5.82
N MET A 194 -17.62 0.21 -4.72
CA MET A 194 -17.07 1.01 -3.63
C MET A 194 -15.89 1.88 -4.09
N VAL A 195 -14.95 1.32 -4.86
CA VAL A 195 -13.80 2.06 -5.38
C VAL A 195 -14.25 3.15 -6.36
N PHE A 196 -15.11 2.81 -7.32
CA PHE A 196 -15.61 3.78 -8.29
C PHE A 196 -16.44 4.90 -7.66
N ALA A 197 -17.11 4.66 -6.53
CA ALA A 197 -17.81 5.71 -5.78
C ALA A 197 -16.84 6.73 -5.13
N VAL A 198 -15.59 6.33 -4.84
CA VAL A 198 -14.58 7.21 -4.25
C VAL A 198 -13.78 7.98 -5.32
N LEU A 199 -13.65 7.46 -6.55
CA LEU A 199 -12.88 8.13 -7.61
C LEU A 199 -13.29 9.59 -7.89
N PRO A 200 -14.58 9.97 -7.94
CA PRO A 200 -14.97 11.37 -8.11
C PRO A 200 -14.43 12.29 -7.01
N LEU A 201 -14.36 11.79 -5.77
CA LEU A 201 -13.80 12.56 -4.65
C LEU A 201 -12.30 12.79 -4.84
N ILE A 202 -11.55 11.76 -5.24
CA ILE A 202 -10.12 11.89 -5.56
C ILE A 202 -9.92 12.86 -6.73
N PHE A 203 -10.76 12.76 -7.76
CA PHE A 203 -10.71 13.64 -8.92
C PHE A 203 -10.90 15.11 -8.51
N VAL A 204 -11.93 15.42 -7.72
CA VAL A 204 -12.18 16.79 -7.21
C VAL A 204 -11.01 17.28 -6.35
N LEU A 205 -10.42 16.41 -5.53
CA LEU A 205 -9.25 16.75 -4.72
C LEU A 205 -8.05 17.12 -5.61
N TRP A 206 -7.78 16.35 -6.66
CA TRP A 206 -6.66 16.61 -7.57
C TRP A 206 -6.87 17.84 -8.44
N LEU A 207 -8.10 18.14 -8.82
CA LEU A 207 -8.44 19.40 -9.52
C LEU A 207 -8.15 20.64 -8.67
N ASN A 208 -8.25 20.52 -7.35
CA ASN A 208 -8.00 21.60 -6.39
C ASN A 208 -6.63 21.48 -5.69
N ALA A 209 -5.75 20.58 -6.13
CA ALA A 209 -4.48 20.28 -5.47
C ALA A 209 -3.58 21.52 -5.30
N GLU A 210 -3.57 22.45 -6.27
CA GLU A 210 -2.81 23.70 -6.19
C GLU A 210 -3.08 24.47 -4.90
N ARG A 211 -4.37 24.68 -4.56
CA ARG A 211 -4.74 25.41 -3.34
C ARG A 211 -4.27 24.69 -2.09
N GLY A 212 -4.44 23.35 -2.05
CA GLY A 212 -3.96 22.54 -0.93
C GLY A 212 -2.43 22.60 -0.77
N LEU A 213 -1.69 22.50 -1.87
CA LEU A 213 -0.23 22.53 -1.87
C LEU A 213 0.31 23.91 -1.45
N ILE A 214 -0.31 25.00 -1.90
CA ILE A 214 0.04 26.36 -1.49
C ILE A 214 -0.22 26.55 0.02
N LEU A 215 -1.33 26.04 0.55
CA LEU A 215 -1.63 26.06 1.99
C LEU A 215 -0.58 25.29 2.81
N LEU A 216 0.00 24.23 2.24
CA LEU A 216 1.10 23.47 2.84
C LEU A 216 2.47 24.16 2.68
N GLY A 217 2.52 25.37 2.09
CA GLY A 217 3.72 26.18 1.97
C GLY A 217 4.60 25.85 0.76
N GLN A 218 4.04 25.16 -0.25
CA GLN A 218 4.76 24.90 -1.51
C GLN A 218 4.81 26.14 -2.39
N ASP A 219 5.85 26.22 -3.23
CA ASP A 219 6.01 27.29 -4.22
C ASP A 219 4.82 27.30 -5.20
N PRO A 220 4.21 28.47 -5.50
CA PRO A 220 3.06 28.56 -6.38
C PRO A 220 3.28 27.98 -7.78
N ASP A 221 4.45 28.18 -8.38
CA ASP A 221 4.76 27.68 -9.72
C ASP A 221 4.87 26.15 -9.72
N ILE A 222 5.49 25.59 -8.68
CA ILE A 222 5.59 24.13 -8.49
C ILE A 222 4.21 23.54 -8.21
N ALA A 223 3.39 24.18 -7.38
CA ALA A 223 2.04 23.73 -7.05
C ALA A 223 1.10 23.75 -8.27
N TYR A 224 1.20 24.80 -9.10
CA TYR A 224 0.45 24.90 -10.35
C TYR A 224 0.80 23.76 -11.32
N ASN A 225 2.10 23.53 -11.58
CA ASN A 225 2.54 22.45 -12.45
C ASN A 225 2.18 21.07 -11.88
N ALA A 226 2.30 20.88 -10.57
CA ALA A 226 1.88 19.64 -9.92
C ALA A 226 0.37 19.37 -10.09
N ARG A 227 -0.49 20.39 -9.97
CA ARG A 227 -1.91 20.28 -10.29
C ARG A 227 -2.15 19.88 -11.73
N GLN A 228 -1.46 20.52 -12.69
CA GLN A 228 -1.57 20.16 -14.10
C GLN A 228 -1.22 18.69 -14.36
N PHE A 229 -0.14 18.23 -13.74
CA PHE A 229 0.29 16.84 -13.80
C PHE A 229 -0.79 15.88 -13.24
N LEU A 230 -1.31 16.18 -12.04
CA LEU A 230 -2.38 15.40 -11.39
C LEU A 230 -3.67 15.38 -12.20
N MET A 231 -4.03 16.50 -12.82
CA MET A 231 -5.22 16.61 -13.66
C MET A 231 -5.14 15.66 -14.86
N VAL A 232 -4.00 15.59 -15.55
CA VAL A 232 -3.80 14.64 -16.64
C VAL A 232 -3.74 13.20 -16.11
N LEU A 233 -3.02 12.96 -15.01
CA LEU A 233 -2.90 11.64 -14.41
C LEU A 233 -4.26 11.09 -13.93
N SER A 234 -5.19 11.96 -13.52
CA SER A 234 -6.53 11.57 -13.02
C SER A 234 -7.35 10.79 -14.05
N PHE A 235 -7.13 11.01 -15.35
CA PHE A 235 -7.75 10.18 -16.39
C PHE A 235 -7.30 8.72 -16.35
N GLY A 236 -6.16 8.42 -15.74
CA GLY A 236 -5.65 7.07 -15.52
C GLY A 236 -6.26 6.35 -14.31
N LEU A 237 -6.87 7.08 -13.36
CA LEU A 237 -7.39 6.49 -12.10
C LEU A 237 -8.40 5.34 -12.32
N PRO A 238 -9.40 5.46 -13.22
CA PRO A 238 -10.29 4.34 -13.48
C PRO A 238 -9.54 3.12 -14.04
N GLY A 239 -8.51 3.37 -14.87
CA GLY A 239 -7.65 2.31 -15.40
C GLY A 239 -6.92 1.56 -14.28
N VAL A 240 -6.30 2.29 -13.35
CA VAL A 240 -5.65 1.68 -12.17
C VAL A 240 -6.65 0.87 -11.34
N ALA A 241 -7.83 1.43 -11.08
CA ALA A 241 -8.86 0.74 -10.31
C ALA A 241 -9.26 -0.60 -10.96
N ILE A 242 -9.51 -0.61 -12.28
CA ILE A 242 -9.83 -1.82 -13.03
C ILE A 242 -8.66 -2.81 -12.99
N PHE A 243 -7.42 -2.34 -13.21
CA PHE A 243 -6.24 -3.19 -13.17
C PHE A 243 -6.08 -3.86 -11.79
N GLU A 244 -6.20 -3.09 -10.69
CA GLU A 244 -6.10 -3.62 -9.33
C GLU A 244 -7.18 -4.68 -9.03
N LEU A 245 -8.42 -4.45 -9.45
CA LEU A 245 -9.51 -5.41 -9.30
C LEU A 245 -9.24 -6.71 -10.08
N CYS A 246 -8.85 -6.57 -11.36
CA CYS A 246 -8.53 -7.71 -12.23
C CYS A 246 -7.30 -8.49 -11.72
N ARG A 247 -6.27 -7.77 -11.25
CA ARG A 247 -5.07 -8.38 -10.68
C ARG A 247 -5.39 -9.27 -9.48
N ARG A 248 -6.19 -8.77 -8.52
CA ARG A 248 -6.62 -9.57 -7.35
C ARG A 248 -7.48 -10.76 -7.76
N PHE A 249 -8.35 -10.57 -8.75
CA PHE A 249 -9.20 -11.61 -9.27
C PHE A 249 -8.39 -12.78 -9.88
N LEU A 250 -7.36 -12.48 -10.66
CA LEU A 250 -6.44 -13.47 -11.24
C LEU A 250 -5.57 -14.14 -10.17
N GLN A 251 -4.99 -13.35 -9.25
CA GLN A 251 -4.11 -13.86 -8.19
C GLN A 251 -4.84 -14.79 -7.23
N ALA A 252 -6.08 -14.49 -6.85
CA ALA A 252 -6.88 -15.35 -5.99
C ALA A 252 -7.12 -16.75 -6.58
N GLN A 253 -7.10 -16.88 -7.90
CA GLN A 253 -7.22 -18.11 -8.66
C GLN A 253 -5.87 -18.82 -8.92
N GLY A 254 -4.79 -18.33 -8.33
CA GLY A 254 -3.45 -18.91 -8.49
C GLY A 254 -2.71 -18.46 -9.77
N MET A 255 -3.31 -17.59 -10.59
CA MET A 255 -2.68 -17.08 -11.82
C MET A 255 -1.75 -15.90 -11.53
N MET A 256 -0.69 -16.13 -10.74
CA MET A 256 0.22 -15.09 -10.27
C MET A 256 1.03 -14.43 -11.39
N HIS A 257 1.31 -15.16 -12.47
CA HIS A 257 2.10 -14.68 -13.62
C HIS A 257 1.31 -13.81 -14.60
N ALA A 258 -0.02 -13.85 -14.56
CA ALA A 258 -0.85 -13.16 -15.55
C ALA A 258 -0.67 -11.62 -15.52
N PRO A 259 -0.68 -10.92 -14.37
CA PRO A 259 -0.37 -9.49 -14.33
C PRO A 259 1.07 -9.17 -14.75
N THR A 260 2.02 -10.08 -14.50
CA THR A 260 3.43 -9.90 -14.91
C THR A 260 3.55 -9.83 -16.43
N VAL A 261 2.85 -10.73 -17.16
CA VAL A 261 2.84 -10.72 -18.63
C VAL A 261 2.30 -9.41 -19.18
N VAL A 262 1.23 -8.87 -18.56
CA VAL A 262 0.69 -7.56 -18.94
C VAL A 262 1.75 -6.47 -18.80
N LEU A 263 2.47 -6.45 -17.68
CA LEU A 263 3.49 -5.42 -17.43
C LEU A 263 4.76 -5.56 -18.28
N ILE A 264 5.15 -6.78 -18.65
CA ILE A 264 6.23 -7.01 -19.63
C ILE A 264 5.90 -6.34 -20.98
N ILE A 265 4.63 -6.30 -21.36
CA ILE A 265 4.18 -5.62 -22.58
C ILE A 265 4.06 -4.10 -22.36
N VAL A 266 3.46 -3.68 -21.25
CA VAL A 266 3.12 -2.27 -21.02
C VAL A 266 4.34 -1.44 -20.66
N SER A 267 5.33 -1.99 -19.89
CA SER A 267 6.48 -1.21 -19.44
C SER A 267 7.34 -0.68 -20.61
N PRO A 268 7.73 -1.46 -21.64
CA PRO A 268 8.39 -0.91 -22.81
C PRO A 268 7.54 0.10 -23.59
N LEU A 269 6.23 -0.16 -23.73
CA LEU A 269 5.33 0.76 -24.42
C LEU A 269 5.19 2.09 -23.68
N ASN A 270 5.19 2.07 -22.34
CA ASN A 270 5.25 3.29 -21.53
C ASN A 270 6.53 4.09 -21.79
N ALA A 271 7.69 3.41 -21.84
CA ALA A 271 8.96 4.08 -22.12
C ALA A 271 8.95 4.74 -23.51
N VAL A 272 8.43 4.05 -24.52
CA VAL A 272 8.25 4.58 -25.86
C VAL A 272 7.27 5.77 -25.88
N ALA A 273 6.13 5.63 -25.19
CA ALA A 273 5.14 6.71 -25.10
C ALA A 273 5.72 7.94 -24.40
N ASN A 274 6.45 7.75 -23.27
CA ASN A 274 7.14 8.84 -22.59
C ASN A 274 8.14 9.54 -23.53
N PHE A 275 8.96 8.77 -24.25
CA PHE A 275 9.91 9.36 -25.19
C PHE A 275 9.22 10.20 -26.24
N PHE A 276 8.19 9.68 -26.93
CA PHE A 276 7.49 10.41 -27.97
C PHE A 276 6.69 11.61 -27.47
N LEU A 277 6.01 11.51 -26.34
CA LEU A 277 5.18 12.59 -25.80
C LEU A 277 5.99 13.68 -25.12
N VAL A 278 7.13 13.35 -24.52
CA VAL A 278 8.01 14.33 -23.83
C VAL A 278 9.04 14.93 -24.79
N TRP A 279 9.70 14.12 -25.62
CA TRP A 279 10.87 14.46 -26.40
C TRP A 279 10.70 14.31 -27.91
N GLY A 280 9.61 13.72 -28.38
CA GLY A 280 9.40 13.38 -29.78
C GLY A 280 9.33 14.59 -30.72
N PRO A 281 9.01 14.35 -32.01
CA PRO A 281 8.82 15.40 -33.02
C PRO A 281 7.75 16.41 -32.57
N GLU A 282 7.89 17.68 -32.95
CA GLU A 282 6.99 18.79 -32.56
C GLU A 282 5.51 18.49 -32.70
N ARG A 283 5.15 17.68 -33.71
CA ARG A 283 3.75 17.27 -33.95
C ARG A 283 3.12 16.46 -32.80
N TYR A 284 3.92 15.70 -32.04
CA TYR A 284 3.46 14.78 -30.97
C TYR A 284 3.97 15.20 -29.60
N ARG A 285 4.87 16.17 -29.54
CA ARG A 285 5.51 16.62 -28.30
C ARG A 285 4.55 17.46 -27.48
N ILE A 286 4.22 16.97 -26.28
CA ILE A 286 3.41 17.67 -25.28
C ILE A 286 4.31 18.26 -24.18
N GLY A 287 5.60 17.86 -24.13
CA GLY A 287 6.54 18.32 -23.12
C GLY A 287 6.24 17.75 -21.72
N PHE A 288 6.21 18.59 -20.69
CA PHE A 288 6.00 18.21 -19.29
C PHE A 288 4.78 17.31 -19.08
N LEU A 289 3.63 17.67 -19.70
CA LEU A 289 2.39 16.90 -19.58
C LEU A 289 2.42 15.58 -20.35
N GLY A 290 3.43 15.34 -21.18
CA GLY A 290 3.61 14.07 -21.88
C GLY A 290 3.86 12.90 -20.94
N ALA A 291 4.54 13.11 -19.81
CA ALA A 291 4.82 12.06 -18.84
C ALA A 291 3.55 11.54 -18.13
N PRO A 292 2.69 12.38 -17.52
CA PRO A 292 1.45 11.88 -16.92
C PRO A 292 0.47 11.35 -17.97
N MET A 293 0.50 11.82 -19.20
CA MET A 293 -0.30 11.27 -20.31
C MET A 293 0.15 9.85 -20.66
N ALA A 294 1.47 9.62 -20.80
CA ALA A 294 2.03 8.28 -21.02
C ALA A 294 1.66 7.31 -19.89
N SER A 295 1.73 7.78 -18.64
CA SER A 295 1.32 7.00 -17.47
C SER A 295 -0.17 6.67 -17.51
N ALA A 296 -1.06 7.64 -17.78
CA ALA A 296 -2.49 7.42 -17.88
C ALA A 296 -2.86 6.43 -18.99
N LEU A 297 -2.23 6.54 -20.17
CA LEU A 297 -2.41 5.58 -21.27
C LEU A 297 -1.96 4.18 -20.89
N SER A 298 -0.84 4.06 -20.18
CA SER A 298 -0.32 2.78 -19.69
C SER A 298 -1.26 2.15 -18.66
N MET A 299 -1.86 2.93 -17.76
CA MET A 299 -2.85 2.47 -16.78
C MET A 299 -4.09 1.87 -17.47
N TRP A 300 -4.59 2.52 -18.52
CA TRP A 300 -5.70 1.99 -19.31
C TRP A 300 -5.31 0.74 -20.11
N LEU A 301 -4.10 0.70 -20.65
CA LEU A 301 -3.61 -0.48 -21.37
C LEU A 301 -3.44 -1.67 -20.42
N MET A 302 -2.90 -1.46 -19.22
CA MET A 302 -2.83 -2.49 -18.17
C MET A 302 -4.24 -3.01 -17.82
N ALA A 303 -5.19 -2.11 -17.61
CA ALA A 303 -6.59 -2.45 -17.34
C ALA A 303 -7.20 -3.30 -18.45
N ALA A 304 -7.05 -2.86 -19.70
CA ALA A 304 -7.62 -3.55 -20.86
C ALA A 304 -7.03 -4.95 -21.03
N LEU A 305 -5.71 -5.08 -20.99
CA LEU A 305 -5.04 -6.37 -21.14
C LEU A 305 -5.37 -7.33 -20.00
N CYS A 306 -5.42 -6.84 -18.75
CA CYS A 306 -5.77 -7.64 -17.58
C CYS A 306 -7.25 -8.07 -17.63
N ALA A 307 -8.16 -7.18 -18.04
CA ALA A 307 -9.58 -7.49 -18.24
C ALA A 307 -9.79 -8.55 -19.34
N VAL A 308 -9.03 -8.47 -20.43
CA VAL A 308 -9.05 -9.53 -21.48
C VAL A 308 -8.58 -10.87 -20.91
N GLN A 309 -7.52 -10.89 -20.11
CA GLN A 309 -7.07 -12.12 -19.45
C GLN A 309 -8.15 -12.69 -18.52
N CYS A 310 -8.82 -11.85 -17.72
CA CYS A 310 -9.96 -12.26 -16.89
C CYS A 310 -11.10 -12.85 -17.75
N ALA A 311 -11.45 -12.19 -18.84
CA ALA A 311 -12.53 -12.62 -19.73
C ALA A 311 -12.23 -13.94 -20.45
N VAL A 312 -10.96 -14.23 -20.74
CA VAL A 312 -10.56 -15.47 -21.43
C VAL A 312 -10.34 -16.60 -20.43
N ALA A 313 -9.59 -16.36 -19.34
CA ALA A 313 -9.13 -17.40 -18.44
C ALA A 313 -10.10 -17.70 -17.29
N CYS A 314 -11.00 -16.77 -16.94
CA CYS A 314 -11.80 -16.83 -15.70
C CYS A 314 -13.31 -16.75 -15.95
N ARG A 315 -13.79 -17.19 -17.09
CA ARG A 315 -15.23 -17.15 -17.44
C ARG A 315 -16.10 -17.87 -16.42
N ASP A 316 -15.65 -19.03 -15.94
CA ASP A 316 -16.42 -19.90 -15.04
C ASP A 316 -16.60 -19.28 -13.63
N THR A 317 -15.73 -18.36 -13.23
CA THR A 317 -15.74 -17.72 -11.90
C THR A 317 -16.34 -16.31 -11.91
N TRP A 318 -16.57 -15.73 -13.08
CA TRP A 318 -17.11 -14.37 -13.21
C TRP A 318 -18.60 -14.28 -12.86
N GLY A 319 -19.42 -15.26 -13.26
CA GLY A 319 -20.84 -15.33 -12.95
C GLY A 319 -21.74 -14.28 -13.61
N GLY A 320 -21.19 -13.35 -14.42
CA GLY A 320 -21.94 -12.26 -15.08
C GLY A 320 -22.22 -11.06 -14.18
N PHE A 321 -23.03 -10.13 -14.66
CA PHE A 321 -23.50 -8.96 -13.92
C PHE A 321 -24.86 -9.28 -13.29
N SER A 322 -24.99 -9.14 -11.95
CA SER A 322 -26.22 -9.39 -11.19
C SER A 322 -26.67 -8.14 -10.44
N ARG A 323 -27.99 -8.05 -10.20
CA ARG A 323 -28.55 -6.99 -9.31
C ARG A 323 -28.17 -7.21 -7.84
N ASP A 324 -27.72 -8.40 -7.47
CA ASP A 324 -27.26 -8.74 -6.11
C ASP A 324 -25.99 -7.95 -5.69
N VAL A 325 -25.38 -7.22 -6.63
CA VAL A 325 -24.30 -6.25 -6.32
C VAL A 325 -24.74 -5.23 -5.27
N TRP A 326 -26.01 -4.86 -5.27
CA TRP A 326 -26.59 -3.85 -4.38
C TRP A 326 -27.02 -4.38 -3.01
N ASP A 327 -26.73 -5.63 -2.66
CA ASP A 327 -27.04 -6.18 -1.34
C ASP A 327 -26.36 -5.35 -0.23
N PRO A 328 -27.15 -4.70 0.68
CA PRO A 328 -26.58 -3.81 1.69
C PRO A 328 -25.69 -4.52 2.72
N ALA A 329 -26.01 -5.79 3.05
CA ALA A 329 -25.24 -6.54 4.03
C ALA A 329 -23.84 -6.89 3.50
N ALA A 330 -23.79 -7.32 2.23
CA ALA A 330 -22.53 -7.61 1.56
C ALA A 330 -21.71 -6.33 1.28
N LEU A 331 -22.36 -5.22 0.87
CA LEU A 331 -21.68 -3.93 0.70
C LEU A 331 -21.10 -3.44 2.03
N ARG A 332 -21.83 -3.57 3.14
CA ARG A 332 -21.30 -3.23 4.47
C ARG A 332 -20.06 -4.05 4.81
N THR A 333 -20.01 -5.33 4.44
CA THR A 333 -18.83 -6.18 4.62
C THR A 333 -17.65 -5.66 3.78
N CYS A 334 -17.87 -5.31 2.50
CA CYS A 334 -16.84 -4.73 1.64
C CYS A 334 -16.31 -3.41 2.21
N VAL A 335 -17.20 -2.52 2.66
CA VAL A 335 -16.83 -1.23 3.27
C VAL A 335 -16.03 -1.45 4.56
N SER A 336 -16.45 -2.37 5.42
CA SER A 336 -15.75 -2.67 6.68
C SER A 336 -14.33 -3.21 6.43
N LEU A 337 -14.17 -4.16 5.50
CA LEU A 337 -12.86 -4.70 5.15
C LEU A 337 -12.01 -3.66 4.39
N GLY A 338 -12.60 -2.99 3.40
CA GLY A 338 -11.90 -2.00 2.59
C GLY A 338 -11.43 -0.78 3.39
N SER A 339 -12.26 -0.26 4.28
CA SER A 339 -11.87 0.86 5.16
C SER A 339 -10.76 0.47 6.13
N ALA A 340 -10.82 -0.73 6.71
CA ALA A 340 -9.75 -1.24 7.56
C ALA A 340 -8.45 -1.45 6.76
N GLY A 341 -8.52 -1.97 5.55
CA GLY A 341 -7.38 -2.09 4.66
C GLY A 341 -6.80 -0.75 4.24
N LEU A 342 -7.67 0.24 3.95
CA LEU A 342 -7.27 1.61 3.67
C LEU A 342 -6.52 2.22 4.86
N ILE A 343 -7.07 2.14 6.08
CA ILE A 343 -6.41 2.68 7.28
C ILE A 343 -5.06 1.99 7.50
N SER A 344 -4.99 0.68 7.32
CA SER A 344 -3.74 -0.08 7.50
C SER A 344 -2.64 0.37 6.53
N LEU A 345 -2.97 0.46 5.23
CA LEU A 345 -2.02 0.85 4.18
C LEU A 345 -1.69 2.34 4.23
N ALA A 346 -2.71 3.19 4.35
CA ALA A 346 -2.52 4.63 4.39
C ALA A 346 -1.72 5.08 5.62
N SER A 347 -1.92 4.46 6.79
CA SER A 347 -1.14 4.82 7.99
C SER A 347 0.36 4.59 7.80
N GLU A 348 0.75 3.53 7.10
CA GLU A 348 2.14 3.26 6.77
C GLU A 348 2.69 4.28 5.77
N TRP A 349 2.03 4.44 4.61
CA TRP A 349 2.50 5.33 3.54
C TRP A 349 2.56 6.80 3.99
N TRP A 350 1.54 7.26 4.71
CA TRP A 350 1.52 8.63 5.22
C TRP A 350 2.59 8.90 6.28
N ALA A 351 2.92 7.90 7.10
CA ALA A 351 4.02 8.03 8.05
C ALA A 351 5.36 8.26 7.34
N TRP A 352 5.61 7.58 6.22
CA TRP A 352 6.79 7.78 5.39
C TRP A 352 6.86 9.21 4.82
N GLU A 353 5.73 9.74 4.34
CA GLU A 353 5.66 11.13 3.84
C GLU A 353 5.90 12.16 4.95
N ILE A 354 5.35 11.93 6.15
CA ILE A 354 5.60 12.79 7.31
C ILE A 354 7.10 12.79 7.65
N VAL A 355 7.75 11.63 7.66
CA VAL A 355 9.19 11.54 7.90
C VAL A 355 9.98 12.26 6.82
N GLY A 356 9.57 12.17 5.55
CA GLY A 356 10.15 12.93 4.45
C GLY A 356 10.06 14.46 4.67
N LEU A 357 8.88 14.95 5.05
CA LEU A 357 8.67 16.39 5.39
C LEU A 357 9.51 16.83 6.59
N VAL A 358 9.57 16.02 7.64
CA VAL A 358 10.39 16.31 8.83
C VAL A 358 11.88 16.33 8.49
N THR A 359 12.32 15.48 7.57
CA THR A 359 13.73 15.46 7.12
C THR A 359 14.15 16.77 6.46
N ALA A 360 13.24 17.48 5.79
CA ALA A 360 13.53 18.79 5.20
C ALA A 360 13.99 19.82 6.27
N ALA A 361 13.49 19.72 7.50
CA ALA A 361 13.92 20.57 8.61
C ALA A 361 15.37 20.28 9.10
N LEU A 362 15.93 19.12 8.79
CA LEU A 362 17.32 18.75 9.08
C LEU A 362 18.31 19.29 8.04
N GLY A 363 17.83 19.91 6.97
CA GLY A 363 18.64 20.56 5.94
C GLY A 363 18.78 19.73 4.66
N THR A 364 19.37 20.37 3.64
CA THR A 364 19.41 19.85 2.26
C THR A 364 20.20 18.55 2.11
N ARG A 365 21.28 18.35 2.89
CA ARG A 365 22.07 17.12 2.87
C ARG A 365 21.28 15.94 3.44
N ALA A 366 20.57 16.14 4.54
CA ALA A 366 19.72 15.12 5.13
C ALA A 366 18.59 14.74 4.19
N LEU A 367 17.96 15.71 3.54
CA LEU A 367 16.89 15.48 2.57
C LEU A 367 17.39 14.69 1.35
N ALA A 368 18.55 15.04 0.79
CA ALA A 368 19.16 14.29 -0.30
C ALA A 368 19.48 12.84 0.10
N SER A 369 20.04 12.66 1.31
CA SER A 369 20.34 11.32 1.84
C SER A 369 19.07 10.50 2.08
N GLN A 370 18.00 11.11 2.60
CA GLN A 370 16.70 10.48 2.79
C GLN A 370 16.09 10.01 1.46
N SER A 371 16.20 10.82 0.41
CA SER A 371 15.69 10.42 -0.92
C SER A 371 16.37 9.15 -1.43
N VAL A 372 17.69 9.04 -1.26
CA VAL A 372 18.43 7.81 -1.61
C VAL A 372 17.96 6.61 -0.78
N LEU A 373 17.82 6.79 0.54
CA LEU A 373 17.37 5.72 1.44
C LEU A 373 15.93 5.27 1.14
N LEU A 374 15.02 6.20 0.78
CA LEU A 374 13.65 5.88 0.38
C LEU A 374 13.61 5.03 -0.89
N VAL A 375 14.41 5.37 -1.91
CA VAL A 375 14.47 4.57 -3.13
C VAL A 375 15.00 3.17 -2.83
N LEU A 376 16.07 3.05 -2.04
CA LEU A 376 16.62 1.75 -1.63
C LEU A 376 15.59 0.93 -0.84
N SER A 377 14.89 1.56 0.12
CA SER A 377 13.82 0.91 0.89
C SER A 377 12.68 0.45 -0.01
N SER A 378 12.24 1.28 -0.96
CA SER A 378 11.17 0.93 -1.88
C SER A 378 11.51 -0.27 -2.76
N VAL A 379 12.74 -0.37 -3.24
CA VAL A 379 13.21 -1.51 -4.07
C VAL A 379 13.28 -2.78 -3.24
N THR A 380 13.86 -2.72 -2.03
CA THR A 380 14.00 -3.90 -1.16
C THR A 380 12.66 -4.39 -0.61
N TYR A 381 11.67 -3.48 -0.45
CA TYR A 381 10.31 -3.81 0.00
C TYR A 381 9.49 -4.60 -1.04
N GLN A 382 9.85 -4.59 -2.33
CA GLN A 382 9.06 -5.31 -3.35
C GLN A 382 9.00 -6.82 -3.09
N ILE A 383 10.06 -7.41 -2.55
CA ILE A 383 10.08 -8.86 -2.27
C ILE A 383 9.13 -9.21 -1.10
N PRO A 384 9.23 -8.58 0.10
CA PRO A 384 8.30 -8.87 1.19
C PRO A 384 6.85 -8.52 0.86
N PHE A 385 6.60 -7.47 0.08
CA PHE A 385 5.26 -7.12 -0.37
C PHE A 385 4.65 -8.21 -1.27
N ALA A 386 5.43 -8.72 -2.23
CA ALA A 386 5.02 -9.83 -3.08
C ALA A 386 4.74 -11.11 -2.27
N ALA A 387 5.59 -11.42 -1.30
CA ALA A 387 5.41 -12.56 -0.41
C ALA A 387 4.17 -12.40 0.50
N ALA A 388 3.86 -11.17 0.92
CA ALA A 388 2.64 -10.86 1.67
C ALA A 388 1.36 -11.14 0.86
N VAL A 389 1.35 -10.79 -0.43
CA VAL A 389 0.24 -11.11 -1.34
C VAL A 389 0.13 -12.63 -1.52
N ALA A 390 1.25 -13.33 -1.75
CA ALA A 390 1.26 -14.78 -1.88
C ALA A 390 0.72 -15.48 -0.62
N ALA A 391 1.14 -15.03 0.58
CA ALA A 391 0.67 -15.55 1.86
C ALA A 391 -0.83 -15.28 2.06
N SER A 392 -1.32 -14.08 1.73
CA SER A 392 -2.73 -13.73 1.82
C SER A 392 -3.61 -14.64 0.97
N VAL A 393 -3.22 -14.85 -0.29
CA VAL A 393 -3.96 -15.73 -1.22
C VAL A 393 -3.92 -17.18 -0.75
N ARG A 394 -2.74 -17.70 -0.36
CA ARG A 394 -2.62 -19.10 0.05
C ARG A 394 -3.41 -19.40 1.33
N VAL A 395 -3.26 -18.58 2.36
CA VAL A 395 -3.98 -18.71 3.63
C VAL A 395 -5.49 -18.56 3.41
N GLY A 396 -5.92 -17.57 2.63
CA GLY A 396 -7.32 -17.34 2.30
C GLY A 396 -7.96 -18.52 1.55
N ASN A 397 -7.25 -19.10 0.57
CA ASN A 397 -7.70 -20.29 -0.16
C ASN A 397 -7.87 -21.50 0.77
N LEU A 398 -6.93 -21.75 1.70
CA LEU A 398 -7.00 -22.85 2.64
C LEU A 398 -8.13 -22.66 3.66
N LEU A 399 -8.36 -21.45 4.14
CA LEU A 399 -9.49 -21.14 5.04
C LEU A 399 -10.84 -21.30 4.32
N GLY A 400 -10.93 -20.89 3.05
CA GLY A 400 -12.11 -21.10 2.22
C GLY A 400 -12.40 -22.57 1.98
N ALA A 401 -11.36 -23.38 1.80
CA ALA A 401 -11.45 -24.84 1.66
C ALA A 401 -11.75 -25.58 2.98
N MET A 402 -11.91 -24.87 4.10
CA MET A 402 -12.19 -25.44 5.44
C MET A 402 -11.01 -26.27 6.01
N HIS A 403 -9.77 -25.90 5.69
CA HIS A 403 -8.56 -26.57 6.17
C HIS A 403 -7.76 -25.66 7.13
N ALA A 404 -8.22 -25.54 8.38
CA ALA A 404 -7.61 -24.67 9.39
C ALA A 404 -6.16 -25.07 9.74
N SER A 405 -5.88 -26.37 9.83
CA SER A 405 -4.52 -26.88 10.11
C SER A 405 -3.53 -26.54 9.01
N SER A 406 -3.91 -26.72 7.74
CA SER A 406 -3.07 -26.34 6.59
C SER A 406 -2.88 -24.83 6.49
N ALA A 407 -3.91 -24.03 6.79
CA ALA A 407 -3.80 -22.57 6.84
C ALA A 407 -2.80 -22.10 7.92
N ARG A 408 -2.80 -22.76 9.09
CA ARG A 408 -1.81 -22.56 10.15
C ARG A 408 -0.39 -22.89 9.67
N THR A 409 -0.20 -24.05 9.03
CA THR A 409 1.11 -24.46 8.48
C THR A 409 1.61 -23.50 7.42
N ALA A 410 0.75 -23.07 6.48
CA ALA A 410 1.09 -22.08 5.46
C ALA A 410 1.47 -20.72 6.08
N SER A 411 0.81 -20.31 7.15
CA SER A 411 1.15 -19.09 7.88
C SER A 411 2.52 -19.18 8.55
N TYR A 412 2.85 -20.31 9.17
CA TYR A 412 4.19 -20.52 9.72
C TYR A 412 5.27 -20.57 8.64
N ALA A 413 4.98 -21.22 7.50
CA ALA A 413 5.86 -21.22 6.36
C ALA A 413 6.12 -19.79 5.82
N ALA A 414 5.08 -18.95 5.77
CA ALA A 414 5.20 -17.55 5.39
C ALA A 414 6.06 -16.74 6.38
N VAL A 415 5.92 -16.98 7.69
CA VAL A 415 6.78 -16.35 8.72
C VAL A 415 8.24 -16.79 8.56
N VAL A 416 8.52 -18.07 8.35
CA VAL A 416 9.87 -18.55 8.09
C VAL A 416 10.46 -17.92 6.83
N LEU A 417 9.67 -17.87 5.74
CA LEU A 417 10.07 -17.20 4.50
C LEU A 417 10.39 -15.72 4.74
N SER A 418 9.59 -15.02 5.57
CA SER A 418 9.81 -13.60 5.88
C SER A 418 11.15 -13.37 6.58
N ILE A 419 11.53 -14.25 7.51
CA ILE A 419 12.82 -14.18 8.21
C ILE A 419 13.98 -14.41 7.22
N VAL A 420 13.86 -15.41 6.35
CA VAL A 420 14.88 -15.70 5.32
C VAL A 420 15.07 -14.50 4.38
N VAL A 421 13.98 -13.96 3.86
CA VAL A 421 14.00 -12.77 2.99
C VAL A 421 14.54 -11.54 3.74
N GLY A 422 14.11 -11.33 4.98
CA GLY A 422 14.57 -10.22 5.81
C GLY A 422 16.07 -10.28 6.08
N VAL A 423 16.59 -11.44 6.47
CA VAL A 423 18.04 -11.64 6.70
C VAL A 423 18.83 -11.46 5.40
N PHE A 424 18.31 -11.98 4.28
CA PHE A 424 18.94 -11.79 2.96
C PHE A 424 19.02 -10.30 2.59
N ASN A 425 17.89 -9.58 2.60
CA ASN A 425 17.84 -8.15 2.29
C ASN A 425 18.76 -7.34 3.21
N SER A 426 18.71 -7.61 4.53
CA SER A 426 19.58 -6.95 5.51
C SER A 426 21.06 -7.20 5.24
N SER A 427 21.42 -8.42 4.91
CA SER A 427 22.81 -8.80 4.59
C SER A 427 23.32 -8.08 3.34
N VAL A 428 22.48 -7.98 2.30
CA VAL A 428 22.81 -7.25 1.07
C VAL A 428 22.99 -5.76 1.39
N VAL A 429 22.04 -5.12 2.07
CA VAL A 429 22.10 -3.68 2.42
C VAL A 429 23.31 -3.39 3.29
N PHE A 430 23.56 -4.20 4.31
CA PHE A 430 24.70 -4.02 5.22
C PHE A 430 26.05 -4.25 4.52
N GLY A 431 26.16 -5.30 3.72
CA GLY A 431 27.39 -5.66 3.00
C GLY A 431 27.78 -4.64 1.92
N THR A 432 26.77 -4.04 1.26
CA THR A 432 26.97 -3.06 0.18
C THR A 432 26.92 -1.60 0.63
N ARG A 433 26.75 -1.33 1.94
CA ARG A 433 26.52 0.02 2.51
C ARG A 433 27.49 1.10 2.06
N ASN A 434 28.75 0.74 1.82
CA ASN A 434 29.78 1.70 1.40
C ASN A 434 29.72 2.06 -0.08
N TYR A 435 28.98 1.29 -0.88
CA TYR A 435 28.88 1.45 -2.34
C TYR A 435 27.53 1.97 -2.80
N LEU A 436 26.44 1.65 -2.09
CA LEU A 436 25.07 1.98 -2.51
C LEU A 436 24.84 3.49 -2.70
N GLY A 437 25.43 4.32 -1.86
CA GLY A 437 25.30 5.78 -1.99
C GLY A 437 25.85 6.33 -3.30
N TYR A 438 26.93 5.73 -3.83
CA TYR A 438 27.55 6.17 -5.08
C TYR A 438 26.69 5.89 -6.33
N LEU A 439 25.73 5.01 -6.25
CA LEU A 439 24.78 4.77 -7.35
C LEU A 439 23.86 5.98 -7.60
N PHE A 440 23.68 6.83 -6.59
CA PHE A 440 22.71 7.92 -6.62
C PHE A 440 23.33 9.32 -6.52
N SER A 441 24.51 9.45 -5.92
CA SER A 441 25.14 10.74 -5.68
C SER A 441 26.67 10.67 -5.78
N SER A 442 27.25 11.71 -6.38
CA SER A 442 28.69 11.93 -6.38
C SER A 442 29.17 12.77 -5.18
N ASP A 443 28.23 13.35 -4.40
CA ASP A 443 28.55 14.12 -3.20
C ASP A 443 28.98 13.18 -2.06
N LYS A 444 30.26 13.33 -1.67
CA LYS A 444 30.87 12.48 -0.63
C LYS A 444 30.20 12.63 0.74
N ASP A 445 29.62 13.79 1.05
CA ASP A 445 28.94 14.03 2.33
C ASP A 445 27.59 13.33 2.36
N VAL A 446 26.83 13.35 1.25
CA VAL A 446 25.59 12.59 1.08
C VAL A 446 25.88 11.10 1.17
N VAL A 447 26.88 10.60 0.40
CA VAL A 447 27.25 9.18 0.40
C VAL A 447 27.66 8.71 1.80
N ARG A 448 28.45 9.51 2.54
CA ARG A 448 28.86 9.17 3.91
C ARG A 448 27.65 9.14 4.85
N MET A 449 26.72 10.09 4.74
CA MET A 449 25.50 10.11 5.54
C MET A 449 24.61 8.89 5.25
N VAL A 450 24.41 8.55 3.98
CA VAL A 450 23.69 7.33 3.58
C VAL A 450 24.35 6.10 4.17
N ALA A 451 25.68 5.94 4.04
CA ALA A 451 26.42 4.80 4.57
C ALA A 451 26.31 4.68 6.09
N SER A 452 26.18 5.78 6.84
CA SER A 452 26.00 5.80 8.29
C SER A 452 24.59 5.34 8.73
N VAL A 453 23.57 5.53 7.90
CA VAL A 453 22.17 5.14 8.21
C VAL A 453 21.85 3.74 7.69
N LEU A 454 22.53 3.25 6.65
CA LEU A 454 22.28 1.93 6.08
C LEU A 454 22.36 0.74 7.08
N PRO A 455 23.19 0.73 8.14
CA PRO A 455 23.12 -0.30 9.18
C PRO A 455 21.78 -0.31 9.94
N ILE A 456 21.20 0.87 10.19
CA ILE A 456 19.87 1.00 10.82
C ILE A 456 18.80 0.50 9.85
N MET A 457 18.90 0.88 8.57
CA MET A 457 18.01 0.39 7.52
C MET A 457 18.12 -1.14 7.35
N ALA A 458 19.30 -1.75 7.51
CA ALA A 458 19.44 -3.20 7.47
C ALA A 458 18.64 -3.87 8.61
N LEU A 459 18.71 -3.33 9.83
CA LEU A 459 17.91 -3.80 10.96
C LEU A 459 16.41 -3.59 10.71
N PHE A 460 16.04 -2.41 10.20
CA PHE A 460 14.68 -2.07 9.76
C PHE A 460 14.13 -3.11 8.79
N GLN A 461 14.90 -3.54 7.77
CA GLN A 461 14.47 -4.50 6.75
C GLN A 461 14.07 -5.86 7.33
N CYS A 462 14.73 -6.33 8.41
CA CYS A 462 14.30 -7.56 9.08
C CYS A 462 12.90 -7.45 9.65
N ALA A 463 12.62 -6.36 10.37
CA ALA A 463 11.29 -6.13 10.95
C ALA A 463 10.24 -5.86 9.89
N ASP A 464 10.57 -5.10 8.84
CA ASP A 464 9.70 -4.74 7.73
C ASP A 464 9.23 -5.98 6.95
N CYS A 465 10.15 -6.89 6.61
CA CYS A 465 9.83 -8.15 5.94
C CYS A 465 8.85 -9.00 6.75
N VAL A 466 9.07 -9.12 8.05
CA VAL A 466 8.21 -9.93 8.91
C VAL A 466 6.85 -9.26 9.09
N SER A 467 6.81 -7.96 9.40
CA SER A 467 5.57 -7.20 9.58
C SER A 467 4.71 -7.21 8.31
N GLY A 468 5.33 -6.98 7.14
CA GLY A 468 4.64 -6.97 5.85
C GLY A 468 3.97 -8.30 5.52
N ILE A 469 4.70 -9.42 5.66
CA ILE A 469 4.18 -10.76 5.34
C ILE A 469 3.12 -11.20 6.35
N VAL A 470 3.31 -10.91 7.64
CA VAL A 470 2.30 -11.18 8.67
C VAL A 470 1.04 -10.34 8.43
N GLY A 471 1.19 -9.08 8.00
CA GLY A 471 0.08 -8.26 7.52
C GLY A 471 -0.69 -8.92 6.37
N GLY A 472 0.00 -9.60 5.45
CA GLY A 472 -0.59 -10.44 4.40
C GLY A 472 -1.42 -11.59 4.98
N ILE A 473 -0.90 -12.32 5.96
CA ILE A 473 -1.62 -13.39 6.66
C ILE A 473 -2.91 -12.84 7.29
N LEU A 474 -2.83 -11.73 8.00
CA LEU A 474 -3.99 -11.09 8.64
C LEU A 474 -5.05 -10.67 7.61
N ARG A 475 -4.63 -10.17 6.43
CA ARG A 475 -5.55 -9.87 5.32
C ARG A 475 -6.26 -11.14 4.81
N GLY A 476 -5.52 -12.22 4.58
CA GLY A 476 -6.09 -13.52 4.18
C GLY A 476 -7.08 -14.10 5.20
N CYS A 477 -6.86 -13.83 6.49
CA CYS A 477 -7.73 -14.22 7.60
C CYS A 477 -8.94 -13.29 7.83
N GLY A 478 -9.09 -12.19 7.07
CA GLY A 478 -10.14 -11.20 7.30
C GLY A 478 -9.99 -10.41 8.60
N ARG A 479 -8.76 -10.27 9.10
CA ARG A 479 -8.41 -9.51 10.32
C ARG A 479 -7.78 -8.17 10.01
N GLN A 480 -8.24 -7.50 8.96
CA GLN A 480 -7.70 -6.21 8.48
C GLN A 480 -7.83 -5.10 9.52
N SER A 481 -8.91 -5.08 10.31
CA SER A 481 -9.09 -4.09 11.39
C SER A 481 -8.00 -4.19 12.47
N LEU A 482 -7.54 -5.41 12.77
CA LEU A 482 -6.42 -5.61 13.68
C LEU A 482 -5.11 -5.07 13.09
N SER A 483 -4.84 -5.39 11.83
CA SER A 483 -3.67 -4.85 11.11
C SER A 483 -3.68 -3.31 11.09
N ALA A 484 -4.84 -2.71 10.84
CA ALA A 484 -5.01 -1.25 10.89
C ALA A 484 -4.69 -0.67 12.27
N MET A 485 -5.20 -1.28 13.34
CA MET A 485 -4.94 -0.84 14.71
C MET A 485 -3.44 -0.96 15.06
N ILE A 486 -2.81 -2.07 14.71
CA ILE A 486 -1.37 -2.28 14.93
C ILE A 486 -0.55 -1.22 14.18
N ASN A 487 -0.86 -0.96 12.89
CA ASN A 487 -0.13 0.02 12.09
C ASN A 487 -0.32 1.44 12.62
N VAL A 488 -1.53 1.85 12.94
CA VAL A 488 -1.78 3.18 13.50
C VAL A 488 -1.02 3.38 14.82
N THR A 489 -1.06 2.42 15.74
CA THR A 489 -0.32 2.51 17.00
C THR A 489 1.19 2.48 16.77
N ALA A 490 1.68 1.62 15.88
CA ALA A 490 3.09 1.51 15.56
C ALA A 490 3.67 2.81 15.00
N TYR A 491 3.04 3.36 13.97
CA TYR A 491 3.60 4.53 13.29
C TYR A 491 3.32 5.85 13.99
N TYR A 492 2.07 6.09 14.47
CA TYR A 492 1.67 7.42 14.99
C TYR A 492 1.84 7.56 16.50
N VAL A 493 1.65 6.48 17.27
CA VAL A 493 1.78 6.55 18.74
C VAL A 493 3.22 6.27 19.18
N ILE A 494 3.95 5.41 18.48
CA ILE A 494 5.32 5.02 18.85
C ILE A 494 6.34 5.62 17.89
N GLY A 495 6.23 5.31 16.60
CA GLY A 495 7.25 5.59 15.60
C GLY A 495 7.55 7.07 15.42
N LEU A 496 6.55 7.87 15.05
CA LEU A 496 6.73 9.31 14.84
C LEU A 496 7.20 10.05 16.09
N PRO A 497 6.60 9.85 17.30
CA PRO A 497 7.11 10.49 18.50
C PRO A 497 8.56 10.11 18.84
N VAL A 498 8.93 8.83 18.73
CA VAL A 498 10.30 8.38 18.95
C VAL A 498 11.25 8.94 17.90
N SER A 499 10.84 8.96 16.62
CA SER A 499 11.61 9.57 15.52
C SER A 499 11.92 11.04 15.81
N LEU A 500 10.92 11.82 16.19
CA LEU A 500 11.10 13.25 16.50
C LEU A 500 11.97 13.46 17.74
N LEU A 501 11.74 12.67 18.78
CA LEU A 501 12.54 12.74 20.02
C LEU A 501 14.01 12.44 19.76
N LEU A 502 14.32 11.40 18.98
CA LEU A 502 15.71 11.02 18.68
C LEU A 502 16.37 11.97 17.69
N ALA A 503 15.61 12.52 16.73
CA ALA A 503 16.17 13.43 15.71
C ALA A 503 16.45 14.84 16.26
N PHE A 504 15.54 15.40 17.05
CA PHE A 504 15.57 16.79 17.50
C PHE A 504 15.72 16.95 19.01
N GLY A 505 15.56 15.89 19.78
CA GLY A 505 15.69 15.87 21.22
C GLY A 505 17.16 15.92 21.70
N PRO A 506 17.45 15.57 22.97
CA PRO A 506 18.77 15.73 23.59
C PRO A 506 19.91 15.01 22.86
N TRP A 507 19.61 13.95 22.14
CA TRP A 507 20.62 13.12 21.44
C TRP A 507 21.02 13.69 20.07
N HIS A 508 20.24 14.58 19.47
CA HIS A 508 20.51 15.22 18.17
C HIS A 508 20.98 14.27 17.07
N LEU A 509 20.39 13.07 16.98
CA LEU A 509 20.79 12.03 16.03
C LEU A 509 20.42 12.37 14.57
N GLY A 510 19.64 13.43 14.34
CA GLY A 510 19.25 13.86 13.00
C GLY A 510 18.57 12.77 12.19
N LEU A 511 19.03 12.52 10.95
CA LEU A 511 18.47 11.54 10.05
C LEU A 511 18.48 10.11 10.64
N ALA A 512 19.56 9.74 11.32
CA ALA A 512 19.64 8.42 11.98
C ALA A 512 18.55 8.25 13.06
N GLY A 513 18.22 9.34 13.79
CA GLY A 513 17.14 9.34 14.78
C GLY A 513 15.77 9.05 14.18
N LEU A 514 15.48 9.61 12.98
CA LEU A 514 14.23 9.32 12.26
C LEU A 514 14.12 7.84 11.88
N TRP A 515 15.19 7.25 11.39
CA TRP A 515 15.22 5.82 11.04
C TRP A 515 15.14 4.89 12.25
N TRP A 516 15.75 5.25 13.38
CA TRP A 516 15.58 4.50 14.64
C TRP A 516 14.13 4.51 15.12
N GLY A 517 13.42 5.63 15.00
CA GLY A 517 12.01 5.69 15.36
C GLY A 517 11.14 4.80 14.49
N LEU A 518 11.36 4.82 13.16
CA LEU A 518 10.67 3.90 12.24
C LEU A 518 11.01 2.43 12.51
N THR A 519 12.27 2.12 12.81
CA THR A 519 12.70 0.76 13.19
C THR A 519 11.99 0.30 14.47
N THR A 520 11.82 1.19 15.45
CA THR A 520 11.09 0.89 16.69
C THR A 520 9.60 0.64 16.41
N ALA A 521 8.97 1.42 15.51
CA ALA A 521 7.59 1.21 15.09
C ALA A 521 7.39 -0.18 14.48
N LEU A 522 8.27 -0.56 13.55
CA LEU A 522 8.19 -1.87 12.90
C LEU A 522 8.53 -3.02 13.84
N ALA A 523 9.48 -2.85 14.76
CA ALA A 523 9.75 -3.86 15.77
C ALA A 523 8.52 -4.11 16.65
N TYR A 524 7.84 -3.04 17.10
CA TYR A 524 6.56 -3.16 17.82
C TYR A 524 5.49 -3.87 16.99
N SER A 525 5.29 -3.43 15.74
CA SER A 525 4.31 -4.04 14.82
C SER A 525 4.60 -5.53 14.60
N THR A 526 5.86 -5.87 14.39
CA THR A 526 6.32 -7.26 14.19
C THR A 526 6.03 -8.14 15.40
N VAL A 527 6.43 -7.69 16.60
CA VAL A 527 6.23 -8.46 17.83
C VAL A 527 4.75 -8.69 18.11
N LEU A 528 3.93 -7.65 18.00
CA LEU A 528 2.51 -7.74 18.28
C LEU A 528 1.77 -8.60 17.24
N SER A 529 2.10 -8.43 15.96
CA SER A 529 1.50 -9.22 14.87
C SER A 529 1.87 -10.70 14.95
N LEU A 530 3.14 -11.02 15.24
CA LEU A 530 3.60 -12.40 15.44
C LEU A 530 2.93 -13.04 16.66
N TRP A 531 2.87 -12.31 17.78
CA TRP A 531 2.20 -12.79 18.98
C TRP A 531 0.73 -13.14 18.70
N TYR A 532 0.05 -12.29 17.94
CA TYR A 532 -1.35 -12.52 17.58
C TYR A 532 -1.51 -13.74 16.68
N VAL A 533 -0.70 -13.90 15.62
CA VAL A 533 -0.78 -15.03 14.69
C VAL A 533 -0.43 -16.35 15.40
N TYR A 534 0.53 -16.32 16.35
CA TYR A 534 0.91 -17.49 17.13
C TYR A 534 -0.23 -17.98 18.04
N ASN A 535 -0.95 -17.04 18.70
CA ASN A 535 -2.04 -17.34 19.63
C ASN A 535 -3.41 -17.40 18.95
N MET A 536 -3.48 -17.37 17.62
CA MET A 536 -4.73 -17.31 16.89
C MET A 536 -5.43 -18.67 16.88
N ASP A 537 -6.72 -18.68 17.25
CA ASP A 537 -7.58 -19.83 17.08
C ASP A 537 -8.01 -19.94 15.61
N TRP A 538 -7.36 -20.84 14.88
CA TRP A 538 -7.55 -21.04 13.44
C TRP A 538 -8.93 -21.58 13.09
N ASP A 539 -9.54 -22.39 13.96
CA ASP A 539 -10.89 -22.94 13.75
C ASP A 539 -11.94 -21.84 13.87
N SER A 540 -11.82 -20.97 14.85
CA SER A 540 -12.68 -19.79 15.00
C SER A 540 -12.55 -18.82 13.82
N VAL A 541 -11.33 -18.58 13.34
CA VAL A 541 -11.09 -17.74 12.15
C VAL A 541 -11.73 -18.36 10.90
N MET A 542 -11.54 -19.64 10.67
CA MET A 542 -12.15 -20.38 9.57
C MET A 542 -13.68 -20.27 9.59
N GLN A 543 -14.30 -20.48 10.77
CA GLN A 543 -15.76 -20.33 10.93
C GLN A 543 -16.22 -18.90 10.66
N LYS A 544 -15.47 -17.88 11.11
CA LYS A 544 -15.79 -16.48 10.86
C LYS A 544 -15.73 -16.15 9.36
N VAL A 545 -14.68 -16.56 8.66
CA VAL A 545 -14.58 -16.41 7.20
C VAL A 545 -15.79 -17.07 6.52
N HIS A 546 -16.14 -18.27 6.94
CA HIS A 546 -17.27 -19.00 6.40
C HIS A 546 -18.62 -18.28 6.65
N ARG A 547 -18.86 -17.74 7.86
CA ARG A 547 -20.07 -16.95 8.17
C ARG A 547 -20.15 -15.70 7.30
N THR A 548 -19.02 -15.01 7.09
CA THR A 548 -18.96 -13.83 6.21
C THR A 548 -19.38 -14.18 4.78
N MET A 549 -18.96 -15.34 4.26
CA MET A 549 -19.37 -15.79 2.92
C MET A 549 -20.85 -16.18 2.84
N ARG A 550 -21.42 -16.79 3.89
CA ARG A 550 -22.85 -17.16 3.92
C ARG A 550 -23.78 -15.96 4.01
N ALA A 551 -23.47 -14.99 4.84
CA ALA A 551 -24.31 -13.79 5.06
C ALA A 551 -24.51 -12.94 3.80
N SER A 552 -23.74 -13.16 2.75
CA SER A 552 -23.83 -12.45 1.47
C SER A 552 -24.69 -13.15 0.42
N VAL A 553 -25.26 -14.32 0.75
CA VAL A 553 -26.08 -15.16 -0.16
C VAL A 553 -27.55 -15.20 0.28
N MET A 554 -27.83 -14.80 1.53
CA MET A 554 -29.19 -14.62 2.07
C MET A 554 -29.70 -13.21 1.84
#